data_5eec81e2251c16062e8310a29af8d1c4
#
_entry.id   5eec81e2251c16062e8310a29af8d1c4
#
_cell.length_a   1.000
_cell.length_b   1.000
_cell.length_c   1.000
_cell.angle_alpha   90.00
_cell.angle_beta   90.00
_cell.angle_gamma   90.00
#
_symmetry.space_group_name_H-M   'P 1'
#
loop_
_entity.id
_entity.type
_entity.pdbx_description
1 polymer ?
#
loop_
_entity_poly.entity_id
_entity_poly.type
_entity_poly.pdbx_seq_one_letter_code
_entity_poly.pdbx_strand_id
1 'polypeptide(L)'
;DNCTSSDGLTSCGVDGRTNTNAILASTCNGTTYAANGANAYEPSGCSKDFCKKTKWFLPSMRDLITLYNAKSYVNASLSLTASSGAKTLMESYYWSSTEYDNFYAWRLVMSDGTRYASGKTASSLCVRPVVKY
;
A
#
# COMPACT_ATOMS: atom_id res chain seq x y z
N ASP A 1 16.13 1.44 -0.44
CA ASP A 1 16.58 2.84 -0.43
C ASP A 1 15.85 3.60 0.68
N ASN A 2 16.60 4.27 1.55
CA ASN A 2 16.03 5.13 2.57
C ASN A 2 15.59 6.46 1.95
N CYS A 3 14.29 6.76 2.04
CA CYS A 3 13.69 7.97 1.51
C CYS A 3 13.41 8.94 2.66
N THR A 4 14.38 9.77 3.00
CA THR A 4 14.33 10.62 4.20
C THR A 4 13.69 11.99 3.98
N SER A 5 13.28 12.32 2.74
CA SER A 5 12.61 13.58 2.41
C SER A 5 11.20 13.35 1.91
N SER A 6 10.24 14.09 2.47
CA SER A 6 8.84 14.07 1.99
C SER A 6 8.69 14.56 0.54
N ASP A 7 9.57 15.43 0.09
CA ASP A 7 9.53 15.99 -1.27
C ASP A 7 10.04 14.99 -2.32
N GLY A 8 10.86 14.03 -1.90
CA GLY A 8 11.42 12.98 -2.77
C GLY A 8 10.54 11.75 -2.97
N LEU A 9 9.37 11.65 -2.34
CA LEU A 9 8.56 10.43 -2.31
C LEU A 9 7.94 10.03 -3.66
N THR A 10 7.93 10.92 -4.63
CA THR A 10 7.50 10.61 -6.00
C THR A 10 8.62 10.05 -6.89
N SER A 11 9.86 10.05 -6.40
CA SER A 11 11.04 9.59 -7.12
C SER A 11 11.88 8.57 -6.36
N CYS A 12 11.76 8.50 -5.02
CA CYS A 12 12.50 7.58 -4.17
C CYS A 12 11.62 6.37 -3.78
N GLY A 13 12.16 5.15 -3.88
CA GLY A 13 11.45 3.93 -3.47
C GLY A 13 10.11 3.74 -4.16
N VAL A 14 10.02 4.05 -5.45
CA VAL A 14 8.74 4.23 -6.18
C VAL A 14 8.13 2.93 -6.71
N ASP A 15 8.84 1.82 -6.69
CA ASP A 15 8.32 0.53 -7.13
C ASP A 15 7.82 -0.30 -5.94
N GLY A 16 6.50 -0.23 -5.70
CA GLY A 16 5.86 -0.94 -4.59
C GLY A 16 6.05 -2.47 -4.66
N ARG A 17 6.12 -3.06 -5.84
CA ARG A 17 6.38 -4.49 -6.01
C ARG A 17 7.80 -4.85 -5.55
N THR A 18 8.80 -4.12 -6.03
CA THR A 18 10.20 -4.34 -5.65
C THR A 18 10.38 -4.13 -4.15
N ASN A 19 9.81 -3.06 -3.59
CA ASN A 19 9.85 -2.79 -2.15
C ASN A 19 9.22 -3.93 -1.34
N THR A 20 8.03 -4.38 -1.75
CA THR A 20 7.32 -5.50 -1.08
C THR A 20 8.16 -6.77 -1.11
N ASN A 21 8.75 -7.13 -2.24
CA ASN A 21 9.61 -8.31 -2.36
C ASN A 21 10.85 -8.21 -1.44
N ALA A 22 11.46 -7.04 -1.34
CA ALA A 22 12.59 -6.81 -0.44
C ALA A 22 12.18 -6.98 1.04
N ILE A 23 11.02 -6.46 1.44
CA ILE A 23 10.47 -6.64 2.80
C ILE A 23 10.21 -8.12 3.08
N LEU A 24 9.59 -8.84 2.15
CA LEU A 24 9.28 -10.27 2.30
C LEU A 24 10.55 -11.13 2.43
N ALA A 25 11.64 -10.75 1.77
CA ALA A 25 12.92 -11.44 1.83
C ALA A 25 13.76 -11.07 3.06
N SER A 26 13.37 -10.05 3.82
CA SER A 26 14.14 -9.58 4.98
C SER A 26 14.02 -10.54 6.16
N THR A 27 15.06 -10.61 6.98
CA THR A 27 15.07 -11.42 8.22
C THR A 27 14.17 -10.85 9.32
N CYS A 28 13.78 -9.59 9.21
CA CYS A 28 12.86 -8.91 10.14
C CYS A 28 11.39 -9.02 9.72
N ASN A 29 11.10 -9.81 8.69
CA ASN A 29 9.75 -9.97 8.18
C ASN A 29 8.89 -10.84 9.13
N GLY A 30 7.75 -10.32 9.56
CA GLY A 30 6.75 -11.02 10.36
C GLY A 30 5.46 -11.27 9.56
N THR A 31 4.78 -12.38 9.86
CA THR A 31 3.56 -12.80 9.15
C THR A 31 2.40 -11.81 9.24
N THR A 32 2.43 -10.91 10.22
CA THR A 32 1.39 -9.90 10.48
C THR A 32 1.72 -8.53 9.84
N TYR A 33 2.84 -8.41 9.15
CA TYR A 33 3.24 -7.13 8.57
C TYR A 33 2.44 -6.77 7.30
N ALA A 34 2.35 -5.48 7.01
CA ALA A 34 1.58 -4.94 5.89
C ALA A 34 1.94 -5.56 4.53
N ALA A 35 3.22 -5.77 4.27
CA ALA A 35 3.71 -6.40 3.04
C ALA A 35 3.23 -7.86 2.90
N ASN A 36 3.20 -8.62 4.00
CA ASN A 36 2.70 -9.99 4.01
C ASN A 36 1.19 -10.01 3.76
N GLY A 37 0.44 -9.14 4.43
CA GLY A 37 -1.00 -9.01 4.20
C GLY A 37 -1.33 -8.66 2.75
N ALA A 38 -0.60 -7.72 2.16
CA ALA A 38 -0.78 -7.35 0.76
C ALA A 38 -0.46 -8.52 -0.19
N ASN A 39 0.67 -9.21 0.01
CA ASN A 39 1.08 -10.33 -0.84
C ASN A 39 0.17 -11.55 -0.71
N ALA A 40 -0.42 -11.78 0.45
CA ALA A 40 -1.34 -12.88 0.70
C ALA A 40 -2.78 -12.58 0.29
N TYR A 41 -3.08 -11.35 -0.11
CA TYR A 41 -4.43 -10.95 -0.48
C TYR A 41 -4.90 -11.66 -1.75
N GLU A 42 -6.15 -12.11 -1.72
CA GLU A 42 -6.88 -12.61 -2.89
C GLU A 42 -8.35 -12.26 -2.69
N PRO A 43 -8.96 -11.46 -3.57
CA PRO A 43 -10.38 -11.14 -3.45
C PRO A 43 -11.26 -12.36 -3.67
N SER A 44 -12.39 -12.41 -2.99
CA SER A 44 -13.39 -13.45 -3.20
C SER A 44 -13.83 -13.48 -4.67
N GLY A 45 -13.94 -14.69 -5.24
CA GLY A 45 -14.33 -14.84 -6.64
C GLY A 45 -13.21 -14.58 -7.66
N CYS A 46 -11.97 -14.42 -7.22
CA CYS A 46 -10.84 -14.28 -8.13
C CYS A 46 -10.67 -15.53 -9.00
N SER A 47 -10.94 -15.39 -10.29
CA SER A 47 -10.78 -16.46 -11.30
C SER A 47 -9.65 -16.22 -12.29
N LYS A 48 -9.07 -15.01 -12.29
CA LYS A 48 -8.02 -14.60 -13.22
C LYS A 48 -6.65 -14.62 -12.54
N ASP A 49 -5.60 -14.87 -13.30
CA ASP A 49 -4.25 -14.98 -12.76
C ASP A 49 -3.79 -13.69 -12.05
N PHE A 50 -4.08 -12.53 -12.61
CA PHE A 50 -3.64 -11.24 -12.04
C PHE A 50 -4.20 -10.95 -10.64
N CYS A 51 -5.32 -11.55 -10.24
CA CYS A 51 -5.93 -11.29 -8.93
C CYS A 51 -5.60 -12.35 -7.86
N LYS A 52 -4.79 -13.35 -8.19
CA LYS A 52 -4.36 -14.40 -7.27
C LYS A 52 -3.39 -13.90 -6.21
N LYS A 53 -3.24 -14.66 -5.11
CA LYS A 53 -2.16 -14.45 -4.12
C LYS A 53 -0.83 -14.26 -4.82
N THR A 54 0.07 -13.52 -4.19
CA THR A 54 1.40 -13.15 -4.69
C THR A 54 1.42 -12.17 -5.86
N LYS A 55 0.28 -11.86 -6.46
CA LYS A 55 0.16 -10.81 -7.50
C LYS A 55 -0.03 -9.42 -6.91
N TRP A 56 -0.51 -9.33 -5.68
CA TRP A 56 -0.73 -8.10 -4.95
C TRP A 56 0.52 -7.66 -4.20
N PHE A 57 0.64 -6.37 -3.97
CA PHE A 57 1.78 -5.80 -3.25
C PHE A 57 1.37 -4.55 -2.46
N LEU A 58 2.19 -4.19 -1.49
CA LEU A 58 2.03 -2.96 -0.72
C LEU A 58 2.44 -1.77 -1.61
N PRO A 59 1.56 -0.78 -1.83
CA PRO A 59 1.87 0.35 -2.70
C PRO A 59 3.05 1.16 -2.19
N SER A 60 3.81 1.75 -3.08
CA SER A 60 4.79 2.78 -2.74
C SER A 60 4.09 4.09 -2.34
N MET A 61 4.83 5.04 -1.76
CA MET A 61 4.27 6.37 -1.51
C MET A 61 3.81 7.06 -2.79
N ARG A 62 4.53 6.89 -3.91
CA ARG A 62 4.08 7.41 -5.21
C ARG A 62 2.73 6.83 -5.61
N ASP A 63 2.54 5.52 -5.43
CA ASP A 63 1.27 4.86 -5.73
C ASP A 63 0.14 5.41 -4.85
N LEU A 64 0.38 5.58 -3.54
CA LEU A 64 -0.61 6.15 -2.61
C LEU A 64 -0.93 7.62 -2.93
N ILE A 65 0.07 8.42 -3.29
CA ILE A 65 -0.15 9.82 -3.71
C ILE A 65 -1.02 9.85 -4.98
N THR A 66 -0.75 8.97 -5.93
CA THR A 66 -1.55 8.85 -7.15
C THR A 66 -3.00 8.46 -6.82
N LEU A 67 -3.19 7.49 -5.93
CA LEU A 67 -4.53 7.10 -5.45
C LEU A 67 -5.25 8.25 -4.75
N TYR A 68 -4.55 8.98 -3.89
CA TYR A 68 -5.12 10.14 -3.21
C TYR A 68 -5.58 11.23 -4.20
N ASN A 69 -4.74 11.57 -5.15
CA ASN A 69 -5.07 12.58 -6.18
C ASN A 69 -6.26 12.17 -7.05
N ALA A 70 -6.48 10.87 -7.26
CA ALA A 70 -7.59 10.30 -8.01
C ALA A 70 -8.73 9.78 -7.11
N LYS A 71 -8.73 10.06 -5.82
CA LYS A 71 -9.59 9.43 -4.79
C LYS A 71 -11.07 9.44 -5.17
N SER A 72 -11.60 10.55 -5.65
CA SER A 72 -13.01 10.66 -6.02
C SER A 72 -13.39 9.72 -7.18
N TYR A 73 -12.56 9.61 -8.19
CA TYR A 73 -12.77 8.72 -9.33
C TYR A 73 -12.61 7.25 -8.94
N VAL A 74 -11.60 6.95 -8.13
CA VAL A 74 -11.36 5.59 -7.61
C VAL A 74 -12.55 5.13 -6.76
N ASN A 75 -13.01 5.97 -5.83
CA ASN A 75 -14.15 5.65 -4.97
C ASN A 75 -15.45 5.52 -5.74
N ALA A 76 -15.69 6.34 -6.76
CA ALA A 76 -16.83 6.19 -7.65
C ALA A 76 -16.82 4.82 -8.37
N SER A 77 -15.66 4.43 -8.91
CA SER A 77 -15.50 3.12 -9.56
C SER A 77 -15.70 1.95 -8.58
N LEU A 78 -15.10 2.03 -7.39
CA LEU A 78 -15.24 0.98 -6.36
C LEU A 78 -16.68 0.84 -5.86
N SER A 79 -17.43 1.95 -5.79
CA SER A 79 -18.85 1.94 -5.41
C SER A 79 -19.72 1.18 -6.40
N LEU A 80 -19.41 1.21 -7.70
CA LEU A 80 -20.13 0.45 -8.73
C LEU A 80 -19.99 -1.07 -8.56
N THR A 81 -18.92 -1.52 -7.93
CA THR A 81 -18.64 -2.95 -7.69
C THR A 81 -18.76 -3.35 -6.22
N ALA A 82 -19.40 -2.53 -5.40
CA ALA A 82 -19.58 -2.78 -3.97
C ALA A 82 -20.33 -4.09 -3.68
N SER A 83 -21.31 -4.45 -4.52
CA SER A 83 -22.01 -5.74 -4.44
C SER A 83 -21.12 -6.96 -4.65
N SER A 84 -19.99 -6.79 -5.32
CA SER A 84 -18.95 -7.81 -5.51
C SER A 84 -17.86 -7.74 -4.44
N GLY A 85 -18.07 -6.98 -3.35
CA GLY A 85 -17.16 -6.88 -2.22
C GLY A 85 -16.09 -5.78 -2.33
N ALA A 86 -16.12 -4.94 -3.37
CA ALA A 86 -15.21 -3.81 -3.46
C ALA A 86 -15.52 -2.79 -2.35
N LYS A 87 -14.46 -2.23 -1.76
CA LYS A 87 -14.55 -1.21 -0.71
C LYS A 87 -13.85 0.06 -1.15
N THR A 88 -14.51 1.20 -0.92
CA THR A 88 -13.92 2.53 -1.14
C THR A 88 -12.69 2.74 -0.25
N LEU A 89 -11.86 3.71 -0.63
CA LEU A 89 -10.74 4.14 0.20
C LEU A 89 -11.29 4.82 1.47
N MET A 90 -10.83 4.35 2.64
CA MET A 90 -11.20 4.96 3.92
C MET A 90 -10.42 6.26 4.14
N GLU A 91 -11.03 7.21 4.82
CA GLU A 91 -10.41 8.47 5.26
C GLU A 91 -9.48 8.22 6.47
N SER A 92 -8.48 7.37 6.30
CA SER A 92 -7.59 6.89 7.35
C SER A 92 -6.14 6.88 6.89
N TYR A 93 -5.27 6.28 7.71
CA TYR A 93 -3.84 6.17 7.46
C TYR A 93 -3.52 4.88 6.72
N TYR A 94 -2.72 4.98 5.66
CA TYR A 94 -2.31 3.83 4.86
C TYR A 94 -0.80 3.65 4.87
N TRP A 95 -0.36 2.44 5.20
CA TRP A 95 1.03 2.04 5.04
C TRP A 95 1.47 2.08 3.59
N SER A 96 2.68 2.56 3.34
CA SER A 96 3.39 2.36 2.09
C SER A 96 4.52 1.34 2.25
N SER A 97 5.03 0.85 1.12
CA SER A 97 6.26 0.05 1.07
C SER A 97 7.53 0.90 1.00
N THR A 98 7.42 2.22 1.02
CA THR A 98 8.56 3.14 0.97
C THR A 98 9.14 3.32 2.37
N GLU A 99 10.41 2.98 2.55
CA GLU A 99 11.10 3.14 3.83
C GLU A 99 11.56 4.59 4.03
N TYR A 100 11.43 5.06 5.28
CA TYR A 100 12.14 6.24 5.75
C TYR A 100 13.56 5.85 6.21
N ASP A 101 13.67 4.86 7.10
CA ASP A 101 14.91 4.28 7.62
C ASP A 101 14.67 2.85 8.16
N ASN A 102 15.61 2.32 8.92
CA ASN A 102 15.51 0.97 9.50
C ASN A 102 14.31 0.80 10.44
N PHE A 103 13.86 1.87 11.11
CA PHE A 103 12.81 1.84 12.13
C PHE A 103 11.48 2.41 11.66
N TYR A 104 11.48 3.24 10.61
CA TYR A 104 10.32 3.98 10.13
C TYR A 104 10.01 3.70 8.67
N ALA A 105 8.73 3.70 8.35
CA ALA A 105 8.23 3.65 6.99
C ALA A 105 7.22 4.79 6.76
N TRP A 106 7.05 5.20 5.52
CA TRP A 106 6.11 6.24 5.15
C TRP A 106 4.68 5.75 5.15
N ARG A 107 3.78 6.61 5.58
CA ARG A 107 2.33 6.44 5.49
C ARG A 107 1.68 7.70 4.90
N LEU A 108 0.51 7.52 4.30
CA LEU A 108 -0.31 8.60 3.77
C LEU A 108 -1.63 8.67 4.52
N VAL A 109 -2.08 9.90 4.80
CA VAL A 109 -3.40 10.19 5.36
C VAL A 109 -4.35 10.41 4.19
N MET A 110 -5.33 9.52 4.00
CA MET A 110 -6.21 9.56 2.82
C MET A 110 -7.24 10.69 2.88
N SER A 111 -7.50 11.27 4.07
CA SER A 111 -8.42 12.40 4.22
C SER A 111 -7.87 13.71 3.63
N ASP A 112 -6.57 13.95 3.78
CA ASP A 112 -5.95 15.24 3.43
C ASP A 112 -4.65 15.13 2.61
N GLY A 113 -4.15 13.91 2.37
CA GLY A 113 -2.93 13.66 1.61
C GLY A 113 -1.64 13.89 2.39
N THR A 114 -1.70 14.16 3.70
CA THR A 114 -0.52 14.37 4.53
C THR A 114 0.32 13.10 4.62
N ARG A 115 1.64 13.26 4.68
CA ARG A 115 2.64 12.19 4.65
C ARG A 115 3.45 12.21 5.93
N TYR A 116 3.58 11.06 6.58
CA TYR A 116 4.34 10.90 7.83
C TYR A 116 5.21 9.66 7.77
N ALA A 117 6.37 9.72 8.43
CA ALA A 117 7.12 8.54 8.80
C ALA A 117 6.59 8.01 10.14
N SER A 118 6.30 6.73 10.22
CA SER A 118 5.79 6.07 11.43
C SER A 118 6.57 4.81 11.72
N GLY A 119 6.74 4.49 13.00
CA GLY A 119 7.43 3.28 13.42
C GLY A 119 6.79 2.03 12.82
N LYS A 120 7.62 1.14 12.28
CA LYS A 120 7.17 -0.08 11.58
C LYS A 120 6.37 -1.05 12.46
N THR A 121 6.40 -0.85 13.78
CA THR A 121 5.62 -1.63 14.75
C THR A 121 4.21 -1.09 15.00
N ALA A 122 3.84 0.05 14.41
CA ALA A 122 2.50 0.61 14.56
C ALA A 122 1.45 -0.31 13.90
N SER A 123 0.41 -0.69 14.66
CA SER A 123 -0.57 -1.70 14.28
C SER A 123 -1.93 -1.14 13.82
N SER A 124 -2.14 0.17 13.94
CA SER A 124 -3.44 0.81 13.69
C SER A 124 -3.63 1.38 12.29
N LEU A 125 -2.73 1.09 11.35
CA LEU A 125 -2.77 1.61 10.01
C LEU A 125 -3.42 0.62 9.04
N CYS A 126 -4.11 1.16 8.03
CA CYS A 126 -4.72 0.39 6.97
C CYS A 126 -3.70 -0.09 5.94
N VAL A 127 -4.02 -1.18 5.28
CA VAL A 127 -3.28 -1.70 4.12
C VAL A 127 -4.21 -1.69 2.91
N ARG A 128 -3.76 -1.12 1.82
CA ARG A 128 -4.45 -1.20 0.52
C ARG A 128 -3.58 -1.96 -0.46
N PRO A 129 -3.80 -3.25 -0.64
CA PRO A 129 -3.10 -4.01 -1.67
C PRO A 129 -3.41 -3.44 -3.06
N VAL A 130 -2.40 -3.40 -3.91
CA VAL A 130 -2.52 -3.00 -5.32
C VAL A 130 -1.92 -4.09 -6.21
N VAL A 131 -2.31 -4.12 -7.47
CA VAL A 131 -1.87 -5.12 -8.44
C VAL A 131 -1.58 -4.44 -9.78
N LYS A 132 -0.60 -4.95 -10.51
CA LYS A 132 -0.37 -4.63 -11.93
C LYS A 132 -0.93 -5.76 -12.80
N TYR A 133 -1.62 -5.41 -13.84
CA TYR A 133 -2.16 -6.34 -14.84
C TYR A 133 -1.89 -5.84 -16.25
#